data_70fd5e48cbeb70570c3596c525d30ea0
#
_entry.id   70fd5e48cbeb70570c3596c525d30ea0
#
_cell.length_a   1.000
_cell.length_b   1.000
_cell.length_c   1.000
_cell.angle_alpha   90.00
_cell.angle_beta   90.00
_cell.angle_gamma   90.00
#
_symmetry.space_group_name_H-M   'P 1'
#
loop_
_entity.id
_entity.type
_entity.pdbx_description
1 polymer ?
#
loop_
_entity_poly.entity_id
_entity_poly.type
_entity_poly.pdbx_seq_one_letter_code
_entity_poly.pdbx_strand_id
1 'polypeptide(L)'
;MPNSELPIDLETQVVLMKKYVSFRQRKKMREFLGYAGYFRASRYGKFLLTQVNAFGSKADSKVFFELYDFDVQLRLLLFKYCKKAEVRFKSAIANAVSLKTGDAGFYLDRQYYTPTKSEKDKKNRNRNITFFNTKFFANLTNDEEKLRRDVVKHPELREYRKGGTRQNNVLPVWAAFSYFEMGTMVMIYSYLRGDLRKEVLDYTYSQNNYKKEVTKQMDTWLDAVRNLRN
;
A
#
# COMPACT_ATOMS: atom_id res chain seq x y z
N MET A 1 20.29 -3.64 -28.62
CA MET A 1 19.78 -2.31 -28.23
C MET A 1 20.97 -1.38 -28.18
N PRO A 2 20.96 -0.18 -28.73
CA PRO A 2 22.07 0.73 -28.53
C PRO A 2 22.14 1.02 -27.02
N ASN A 3 23.29 0.78 -26.42
CA ASN A 3 23.68 1.26 -25.11
C ASN A 3 23.78 2.80 -25.19
N SER A 4 22.68 3.51 -25.24
CA SER A 4 22.74 4.96 -25.21
C SER A 4 22.43 5.41 -23.79
N GLU A 5 23.44 5.72 -23.05
CA GLU A 5 23.40 6.58 -21.86
C GLU A 5 22.94 8.00 -22.23
N LEU A 6 22.74 8.27 -23.52
CA LEU A 6 22.35 9.57 -24.05
C LEU A 6 20.82 9.72 -24.06
N PRO A 7 20.29 10.89 -23.67
CA PRO A 7 18.87 11.17 -23.75
C PRO A 7 18.37 11.12 -25.20
N ILE A 8 17.22 10.48 -25.39
CA ILE A 8 16.57 10.32 -26.70
C ILE A 8 15.52 11.43 -26.85
N ASP A 9 15.64 12.24 -27.92
CA ASP A 9 14.67 13.30 -28.21
C ASP A 9 13.29 12.74 -28.54
N LEU A 10 12.26 13.59 -28.46
CA LEU A 10 10.88 13.20 -28.59
C LEU A 10 10.53 12.69 -30.00
N GLU A 11 11.14 13.20 -31.06
CA GLU A 11 10.94 12.74 -32.43
C GLU A 11 11.50 11.33 -32.62
N THR A 12 12.67 11.06 -32.09
CA THR A 12 13.27 9.71 -32.07
C THR A 12 12.36 8.73 -31.29
N GLN A 13 11.80 9.15 -30.15
CA GLN A 13 10.83 8.35 -29.39
C GLN A 13 9.59 8.00 -30.23
N VAL A 14 9.05 8.97 -30.99
CA VAL A 14 7.93 8.74 -31.91
C VAL A 14 8.29 7.71 -32.99
N VAL A 15 9.49 7.77 -33.55
CA VAL A 15 9.97 6.79 -34.53
C VAL A 15 10.08 5.40 -33.90
N LEU A 16 10.61 5.30 -32.68
CA LEU A 16 10.74 4.04 -31.95
C LEU A 16 9.38 3.40 -31.63
N MET A 17 8.34 4.21 -31.35
CA MET A 17 6.99 3.70 -31.11
C MET A 17 6.38 2.99 -32.31
N LYS A 18 6.78 3.31 -33.55
CA LYS A 18 6.36 2.58 -34.75
C LYS A 18 6.75 1.10 -34.76
N LYS A 19 7.70 0.69 -33.93
CA LYS A 19 8.06 -0.73 -33.74
C LYS A 19 6.92 -1.51 -33.11
N TYR A 20 6.09 -0.87 -32.31
CA TYR A 20 5.08 -1.52 -31.47
C TYR A 20 3.64 -1.25 -31.96
N VAL A 21 3.37 -0.03 -32.43
CA VAL A 21 2.03 0.46 -32.75
C VAL A 21 2.02 1.06 -34.16
N SER A 22 0.94 0.80 -34.91
CA SER A 22 0.69 1.43 -36.20
C SER A 22 -0.02 2.77 -35.99
N PHE A 23 0.52 3.88 -36.50
CA PHE A 23 -0.11 5.20 -36.43
C PHE A 23 0.28 6.10 -37.59
N ARG A 24 -0.67 6.94 -38.01
CA ARG A 24 -0.49 7.95 -39.05
C ARG A 24 -0.26 9.34 -38.45
N GLN A 25 -0.91 9.66 -37.33
CA GLN A 25 -0.88 10.96 -36.69
C GLN A 25 0.35 11.11 -35.77
N ARG A 26 1.51 11.49 -36.36
CA ARG A 26 2.75 11.68 -35.58
C ARG A 26 2.61 12.74 -34.49
N LYS A 27 1.89 13.84 -34.77
CA LYS A 27 1.67 14.91 -33.80
C LYS A 27 0.98 14.39 -32.53
N LYS A 28 -0.11 13.63 -32.68
CA LYS A 28 -0.84 13.04 -31.53
C LYS A 28 0.05 12.09 -30.72
N MET A 29 0.86 11.27 -31.38
CA MET A 29 1.80 10.37 -30.67
C MET A 29 2.88 11.15 -29.94
N ARG A 30 3.41 12.23 -30.54
CA ARG A 30 4.40 13.12 -29.91
C ARG A 30 3.85 13.79 -28.65
N GLU A 31 2.66 14.38 -28.74
CA GLU A 31 1.98 14.99 -27.59
C GLU A 31 1.76 13.96 -26.46
N PHE A 32 1.30 12.78 -26.82
CA PHE A 32 1.11 11.69 -25.89
C PHE A 32 2.42 11.27 -25.19
N LEU A 33 3.51 11.09 -25.95
CA LEU A 33 4.82 10.73 -25.37
C LEU A 33 5.39 11.84 -24.46
N GLY A 34 5.15 13.11 -24.80
CA GLY A 34 5.51 14.25 -23.96
C GLY A 34 4.79 14.23 -22.59
N TYR A 35 3.56 13.72 -22.55
CA TYR A 35 2.76 13.57 -21.35
C TYR A 35 3.04 12.26 -20.59
N ALA A 36 2.97 11.13 -21.29
CA ALA A 36 3.02 9.79 -20.67
C ALA A 36 4.45 9.28 -20.44
N GLY A 37 5.41 9.79 -21.21
CA GLY A 37 6.79 9.31 -21.24
C GLY A 37 6.97 8.04 -22.07
N TYR A 38 8.08 7.98 -22.83
CA TYR A 38 8.37 6.86 -23.74
C TYR A 38 8.44 5.50 -23.02
N PHE A 39 9.11 5.43 -21.89
CA PHE A 39 9.28 4.16 -21.16
C PHE A 39 7.93 3.55 -20.78
N ARG A 40 7.01 4.37 -20.29
CA ARG A 40 5.66 3.92 -19.92
C ARG A 40 4.87 3.52 -21.17
N ALA A 41 4.83 4.39 -22.18
CA ALA A 41 4.14 4.16 -23.44
C ALA A 41 4.62 2.87 -24.15
N SER A 42 5.92 2.66 -24.22
CA SER A 42 6.50 1.49 -24.89
C SER A 42 6.11 0.16 -24.22
N ARG A 43 5.81 0.14 -22.92
CA ARG A 43 5.32 -1.07 -22.22
C ARG A 43 3.95 -1.49 -22.73
N TYR A 44 3.02 -0.54 -22.94
CA TYR A 44 1.72 -0.83 -23.55
C TYR A 44 1.86 -1.26 -24.99
N GLY A 45 2.71 -0.57 -25.75
CA GLY A 45 3.00 -0.96 -27.13
C GLY A 45 3.58 -2.37 -27.25
N LYS A 46 4.50 -2.75 -26.38
CA LYS A 46 5.06 -4.11 -26.31
C LYS A 46 3.98 -5.14 -25.93
N PHE A 47 3.16 -4.82 -24.95
CA PHE A 47 2.06 -5.70 -24.54
C PHE A 47 1.11 -5.95 -25.72
N LEU A 48 0.65 -4.92 -26.40
CA LEU A 48 -0.20 -5.06 -27.59
C LEU A 48 0.49 -5.86 -28.70
N LEU A 49 1.76 -5.63 -28.95
CA LEU A 49 2.50 -6.39 -29.95
C LEU A 49 2.55 -7.89 -29.63
N THR A 50 2.71 -8.27 -28.35
CA THR A 50 2.68 -9.69 -27.95
C THR A 50 1.31 -10.32 -28.12
N GLN A 51 0.22 -9.57 -27.90
CA GLN A 51 -1.14 -10.07 -28.09
C GLN A 51 -1.51 -10.18 -29.58
N VAL A 52 -1.02 -9.26 -30.40
CA VAL A 52 -1.37 -9.18 -31.83
C VAL A 52 -0.43 -10.00 -32.73
N ASN A 53 0.76 -10.35 -32.27
CA ASN A 53 1.69 -11.21 -33.04
C ASN A 53 1.09 -12.57 -33.43
N ALA A 54 0.07 -13.04 -32.72
CA ALA A 54 -0.73 -14.18 -33.15
C ALA A 54 -1.47 -13.95 -34.48
N PHE A 55 -1.67 -12.69 -34.90
CA PHE A 55 -2.43 -12.28 -36.10
C PHE A 55 -1.58 -11.52 -37.13
N GLY A 56 -0.26 -11.39 -36.92
CA GLY A 56 0.69 -10.87 -37.91
C GLY A 56 0.64 -9.37 -38.20
N SER A 57 -0.09 -8.56 -37.42
CA SER A 57 -0.20 -7.11 -37.61
C SER A 57 0.03 -6.33 -36.30
N LYS A 58 0.49 -5.07 -36.41
CA LYS A 58 0.60 -4.18 -35.25
C LYS A 58 -0.77 -3.61 -34.91
N ALA A 59 -1.01 -3.43 -33.59
CA ALA A 59 -2.22 -2.77 -33.13
C ALA A 59 -2.30 -1.32 -33.67
N ASP A 60 -3.52 -0.89 -33.98
CA ASP A 60 -3.78 0.51 -34.33
C ASP A 60 -3.58 1.43 -33.12
N SER A 61 -3.19 2.66 -33.40
CA SER A 61 -2.99 3.67 -32.35
C SER A 61 -4.26 3.97 -31.56
N LYS A 62 -5.46 3.79 -32.13
CA LYS A 62 -6.70 3.96 -31.39
C LYS A 62 -6.79 2.96 -30.24
N VAL A 63 -6.55 1.68 -30.50
CA VAL A 63 -6.54 0.63 -29.48
C VAL A 63 -5.47 0.89 -28.42
N PHE A 64 -4.30 1.40 -28.84
CA PHE A 64 -3.23 1.77 -27.93
C PHE A 64 -3.63 2.89 -26.95
N PHE A 65 -4.25 3.96 -27.44
CA PHE A 65 -4.71 5.06 -26.59
C PHE A 65 -5.85 4.63 -25.68
N GLU A 66 -6.83 3.88 -26.21
CA GLU A 66 -7.95 3.35 -25.43
C GLU A 66 -7.46 2.43 -24.30
N LEU A 67 -6.47 1.57 -24.55
CA LEU A 67 -5.88 0.72 -23.53
C LEU A 67 -5.17 1.55 -22.43
N TYR A 68 -4.45 2.58 -22.84
CA TYR A 68 -3.78 3.47 -21.90
C TYR A 68 -4.79 4.20 -21.02
N ASP A 69 -5.82 4.78 -21.62
CA ASP A 69 -6.87 5.51 -20.91
C ASP A 69 -7.67 4.58 -19.99
N PHE A 70 -7.98 3.36 -20.44
CA PHE A 70 -8.60 2.35 -19.59
C PHE A 70 -7.74 2.03 -18.36
N ASP A 71 -6.44 1.80 -18.53
CA ASP A 71 -5.53 1.51 -17.42
C ASP A 71 -5.44 2.69 -16.43
N VAL A 72 -5.43 3.92 -16.94
CA VAL A 72 -5.44 5.13 -16.09
C VAL A 72 -6.73 5.18 -15.27
N GLN A 73 -7.89 4.97 -15.89
CA GLN A 73 -9.18 4.98 -15.20
C GLN A 73 -9.26 3.84 -14.16
N LEU A 74 -8.81 2.66 -14.53
CA LEU A 74 -8.77 1.51 -13.62
C LEU A 74 -7.88 1.78 -12.40
N ARG A 75 -6.70 2.37 -12.60
CA ARG A 75 -5.81 2.75 -11.48
C ARG A 75 -6.43 3.78 -10.56
N LEU A 76 -7.09 4.81 -11.11
CA LEU A 76 -7.77 5.82 -10.31
C LEU A 76 -8.88 5.19 -9.46
N LEU A 77 -9.65 4.28 -10.06
CA LEU A 77 -10.70 3.55 -9.36
C LEU A 77 -10.13 2.68 -8.23
N LEU A 78 -9.11 1.88 -8.54
CA LEU A 78 -8.43 1.04 -7.56
C LEU A 78 -7.83 1.87 -6.42
N PHE A 79 -7.13 2.97 -6.75
CA PHE A 79 -6.54 3.86 -5.74
C PHE A 79 -7.61 4.43 -4.80
N LYS A 80 -8.75 4.88 -5.33
CA LYS A 80 -9.89 5.38 -4.55
C LYS A 80 -10.38 4.34 -3.54
N TYR A 81 -10.57 3.09 -3.97
CA TYR A 81 -11.08 2.03 -3.10
C TYR A 81 -9.99 1.53 -2.12
N CYS A 82 -8.75 1.41 -2.54
CA CYS A 82 -7.64 1.10 -1.64
C CYS A 82 -7.51 2.15 -0.53
N LYS A 83 -7.65 3.44 -0.86
CA LYS A 83 -7.62 4.50 0.15
C LYS A 83 -8.77 4.40 1.14
N LYS A 84 -9.99 4.12 0.67
CA LYS A 84 -11.14 3.88 1.55
C LYS A 84 -10.93 2.68 2.46
N ALA A 85 -10.42 1.57 1.92
CA ALA A 85 -10.12 0.36 2.69
C ALA A 85 -9.05 0.63 3.75
N GLU A 86 -7.99 1.37 3.41
CA GLU A 86 -6.93 1.77 4.34
C GLU A 86 -7.49 2.56 5.52
N VAL A 87 -8.25 3.61 5.25
CA VAL A 87 -8.83 4.47 6.30
C VAL A 87 -9.73 3.66 7.22
N ARG A 88 -10.63 2.84 6.63
CA ARG A 88 -11.53 1.98 7.40
C ARG A 88 -10.77 0.97 8.27
N PHE A 89 -9.73 0.37 7.73
CA PHE A 89 -8.92 -0.62 8.43
C PHE A 89 -8.13 0.00 9.60
N LYS A 90 -7.50 1.15 9.37
CA LYS A 90 -6.82 1.92 10.42
C LYS A 90 -7.77 2.27 11.56
N SER A 91 -8.96 2.78 11.23
CA SER A 91 -9.99 3.12 12.20
C SER A 91 -10.50 1.89 12.94
N ALA A 92 -10.71 0.76 12.25
CA ALA A 92 -11.17 -0.47 12.89
C ALA A 92 -10.15 -1.01 13.91
N ILE A 93 -8.86 -1.06 13.58
CA ILE A 93 -7.84 -1.48 14.55
C ILE A 93 -7.79 -0.49 15.72
N ALA A 94 -7.75 0.82 15.44
CA ALA A 94 -7.66 1.84 16.47
C ALA A 94 -8.81 1.71 17.49
N ASN A 95 -10.06 1.66 16.99
CA ASN A 95 -11.23 1.63 17.85
C ASN A 95 -11.42 0.28 18.54
N ALA A 96 -11.38 -0.83 17.80
CA ALA A 96 -11.63 -2.14 18.35
C ALA A 96 -10.64 -2.52 19.46
N VAL A 97 -9.35 -2.30 19.21
CA VAL A 97 -8.33 -2.69 20.18
C VAL A 97 -8.27 -1.75 21.37
N SER A 98 -8.35 -0.42 21.15
CA SER A 98 -8.33 0.54 22.27
C SER A 98 -9.56 0.39 23.18
N LEU A 99 -10.74 0.15 22.62
CA LEU A 99 -11.95 -0.10 23.42
C LEU A 99 -11.85 -1.40 24.20
N LYS A 100 -11.31 -2.47 23.60
CA LYS A 100 -11.13 -3.76 24.26
C LYS A 100 -10.11 -3.74 25.37
N THR A 101 -9.02 -3.00 25.18
CA THR A 101 -7.90 -2.96 26.13
C THR A 101 -7.99 -1.82 27.14
N GLY A 102 -8.82 -0.78 26.86
CA GLY A 102 -8.82 0.46 27.62
C GLY A 102 -7.55 1.30 27.41
N ASP A 103 -6.70 0.93 26.43
CA ASP A 103 -5.40 1.54 26.20
C ASP A 103 -5.31 2.14 24.79
N ALA A 104 -5.20 3.45 24.70
CA ALA A 104 -5.03 4.15 23.45
C ALA A 104 -3.56 4.18 22.95
N GLY A 105 -2.61 3.71 23.76
CA GLY A 105 -1.21 3.51 23.41
C GLY A 105 -0.85 2.05 23.13
N PHE A 106 -1.82 1.16 23.06
CA PHE A 106 -1.64 -0.29 22.96
C PHE A 106 -0.62 -0.72 21.90
N TYR A 107 -0.51 0.01 20.82
CA TYR A 107 0.35 -0.33 19.68
C TYR A 107 1.85 -0.29 20.03
N LEU A 108 2.24 0.36 21.12
CA LEU A 108 3.61 0.35 21.65
C LEU A 108 3.78 -0.56 22.89
N ASP A 109 2.77 -1.34 23.24
CA ASP A 109 2.89 -2.30 24.33
C ASP A 109 2.96 -3.73 23.79
N ARG A 110 4.07 -4.41 24.08
CA ARG A 110 4.37 -5.76 23.60
C ARG A 110 3.38 -6.84 24.09
N GLN A 111 2.69 -6.60 25.20
CA GLN A 111 1.72 -7.55 25.75
C GLN A 111 0.55 -7.85 24.79
N TYR A 112 0.25 -6.93 23.88
CA TYR A 112 -0.84 -7.09 22.92
C TYR A 112 -0.45 -7.84 21.65
N TYR A 113 0.79 -8.31 21.54
CA TYR A 113 1.33 -8.96 20.34
C TYR A 113 1.73 -10.41 20.59
N THR A 114 1.66 -11.21 19.53
CA THR A 114 2.18 -12.58 19.49
C THR A 114 3.17 -12.70 18.33
N PRO A 115 4.48 -12.81 18.59
CA PRO A 115 5.49 -12.83 17.54
C PRO A 115 5.45 -14.06 16.63
N THR A 116 4.72 -15.11 17.01
CA THR A 116 4.60 -16.36 16.26
C THR A 116 3.21 -16.49 15.66
N LYS A 117 3.11 -16.48 14.32
CA LYS A 117 1.81 -16.41 13.60
C LYS A 117 1.15 -17.76 13.35
N SER A 118 1.92 -18.85 13.16
CA SER A 118 1.38 -20.16 12.80
C SER A 118 2.30 -21.31 13.21
N GLU A 119 1.82 -22.55 13.07
CA GLU A 119 2.66 -23.73 13.32
C GLU A 119 3.85 -23.86 12.38
N LYS A 120 3.74 -23.37 11.14
CA LYS A 120 4.87 -23.29 10.19
C LYS A 120 5.97 -22.36 10.70
N ASP A 121 5.61 -21.35 11.45
CA ASP A 121 6.55 -20.38 12.02
C ASP A 121 7.31 -20.92 13.25
N LYS A 122 6.84 -22.03 13.85
CA LYS A 122 7.55 -22.66 14.98
C LYS A 122 8.97 -23.07 14.62
N LYS A 123 9.23 -23.54 13.38
CA LYS A 123 10.59 -23.84 12.89
C LYS A 123 11.50 -22.59 12.81
N ASN A 124 10.92 -21.41 12.62
CA ASN A 124 11.60 -20.13 12.53
C ASN A 124 11.32 -19.22 13.74
N ARG A 125 10.84 -19.78 14.84
CA ARG A 125 10.39 -19.03 16.02
C ARG A 125 11.39 -17.99 16.49
N ASN A 126 12.65 -18.36 16.65
CA ASN A 126 13.68 -17.43 17.11
C ASN A 126 13.93 -16.31 16.11
N ARG A 127 13.93 -16.61 14.82
CA ARG A 127 14.06 -15.62 13.75
C ARG A 127 12.89 -14.65 13.75
N ASN A 128 11.67 -15.12 13.92
CA ASN A 128 10.47 -14.30 13.95
C ASN A 128 10.42 -13.41 15.20
N ILE A 129 10.80 -13.93 16.36
CA ILE A 129 10.91 -13.15 17.60
C ILE A 129 12.00 -12.08 17.46
N THR A 130 13.14 -12.42 16.91
CA THR A 130 14.22 -11.46 16.66
C THR A 130 13.75 -10.38 15.68
N PHE A 131 13.14 -10.73 14.56
CA PHE A 131 12.59 -9.77 13.61
C PHE A 131 11.53 -8.86 14.25
N PHE A 132 10.60 -9.44 15.01
CA PHE A 132 9.59 -8.67 15.74
C PHE A 132 10.24 -7.61 16.65
N ASN A 133 11.22 -8.02 17.46
CA ASN A 133 11.82 -7.13 18.45
C ASN A 133 12.75 -6.09 17.83
N THR A 134 13.62 -6.50 16.89
CA THR A 134 14.74 -5.67 16.40
C THR A 134 14.38 -4.86 15.16
N LYS A 135 13.37 -5.28 14.39
CA LYS A 135 12.95 -4.60 13.17
C LYS A 135 11.58 -3.99 13.31
N PHE A 136 10.55 -4.82 13.50
CA PHE A 136 9.18 -4.32 13.51
C PHE A 136 8.92 -3.38 14.69
N PHE A 137 9.10 -3.85 15.92
CA PHE A 137 8.75 -3.08 17.11
C PHE A 137 9.66 -1.86 17.32
N ALA A 138 10.95 -2.01 17.01
CA ALA A 138 11.90 -0.90 17.06
C ALA A 138 11.55 0.20 16.03
N ASN A 139 11.22 -0.19 14.79
CA ASN A 139 10.79 0.78 13.78
C ASN A 139 9.49 1.46 14.16
N LEU A 140 8.51 0.72 14.68
CA LEU A 140 7.24 1.26 15.14
C LEU A 140 7.42 2.33 16.24
N THR A 141 8.30 2.04 17.21
CA THR A 141 8.65 2.98 18.27
C THR A 141 9.34 4.22 17.71
N ASN A 142 10.32 4.03 16.81
CA ASN A 142 11.02 5.14 16.17
C ASN A 142 10.10 6.02 15.32
N ASP A 143 9.16 5.43 14.60
CA ASP A 143 8.22 6.16 13.75
C ASP A 143 7.25 7.00 14.61
N GLU A 144 6.77 6.46 15.72
CA GLU A 144 5.99 7.23 16.68
C GLU A 144 6.80 8.39 17.27
N GLU A 145 8.03 8.12 17.68
CA GLU A 145 8.90 9.14 18.28
C GLU A 145 9.21 10.27 17.30
N LYS A 146 9.46 9.96 16.02
CA LYS A 146 9.63 10.97 14.96
C LYS A 146 8.38 11.83 14.81
N LEU A 147 7.20 11.21 14.70
CA LEU A 147 5.93 11.92 14.61
C LEU A 147 5.70 12.84 15.81
N ARG A 148 5.97 12.35 17.00
CA ARG A 148 5.80 13.10 18.24
C ARG A 148 6.79 14.27 18.36
N ARG A 149 8.00 14.15 17.82
CA ARG A 149 9.02 15.21 17.86
C ARG A 149 8.88 16.25 16.76
N ASP A 150 8.35 15.89 15.60
CA ASP A 150 8.28 16.80 14.44
C ASP A 150 7.07 17.76 14.53
N VAL A 151 7.24 18.79 15.34
CA VAL A 151 6.21 19.83 15.58
C VAL A 151 5.97 20.67 14.35
N VAL A 152 6.96 20.82 13.49
CA VAL A 152 6.89 21.71 12.32
C VAL A 152 6.04 21.05 11.22
N LYS A 153 6.29 19.76 10.96
CA LYS A 153 5.55 19.04 9.92
C LYS A 153 4.13 18.62 10.35
N HIS A 154 3.92 18.44 11.66
CA HIS A 154 2.67 17.93 12.21
C HIS A 154 2.14 18.81 13.34
N PRO A 155 1.78 20.08 13.06
CA PRO A 155 1.34 21.03 14.09
C PRO A 155 0.05 20.57 14.79
N GLU A 156 -0.81 19.80 14.12
CA GLU A 156 -2.04 19.23 14.66
C GLU A 156 -1.82 18.20 15.76
N LEU A 157 -0.61 17.62 15.85
CA LEU A 157 -0.25 16.71 16.93
C LEU A 157 0.25 17.44 18.20
N ARG A 158 0.30 18.76 18.18
CA ARG A 158 0.83 19.57 19.29
C ARG A 158 0.08 19.33 20.61
N GLU A 159 -1.22 19.18 20.56
CA GLU A 159 -2.06 18.94 21.72
C GLU A 159 -1.73 17.61 22.43
N TYR A 160 -1.39 16.59 21.68
CA TYR A 160 -1.01 15.27 22.20
C TYR A 160 0.42 15.23 22.76
N ARG A 161 1.24 16.24 22.47
CA ARG A 161 2.65 16.33 22.90
C ARG A 161 2.81 17.04 24.24
N LYS A 162 1.90 17.96 24.56
CA LYS A 162 1.91 18.71 25.81
C LYS A 162 1.25 17.89 26.93
N GLY A 163 1.97 16.84 27.40
CA GLY A 163 1.73 16.25 28.72
C GLY A 163 0.26 16.06 29.11
N GLY A 164 -0.60 15.79 28.15
CA GLY A 164 -1.93 15.35 28.50
C GLY A 164 -1.75 14.11 29.37
N THR A 165 -2.37 14.05 30.45
CA THR A 165 -2.75 13.00 31.41
C THR A 165 -2.24 11.55 31.21
N ARG A 166 -1.23 11.28 30.38
CA ARG A 166 -0.77 9.93 30.07
C ARG A 166 0.59 9.62 30.65
N GLN A 167 0.57 8.61 31.47
CA GLN A 167 1.75 8.03 32.11
C GLN A 167 2.89 7.66 31.15
N ASN A 168 2.64 7.52 29.84
CA ASN A 168 3.60 6.96 28.88
C ASN A 168 4.08 7.91 27.78
N ASN A 169 3.63 9.14 27.72
CA ASN A 169 4.10 10.15 26.74
C ASN A 169 4.02 9.68 25.26
N VAL A 170 3.01 8.87 24.91
CA VAL A 170 2.80 8.22 23.61
C VAL A 170 1.64 8.89 22.89
N LEU A 171 1.71 9.04 21.56
CA LEU A 171 0.59 9.50 20.77
C LEU A 171 -0.59 8.50 20.86
N PRO A 172 -1.82 8.98 21.01
CA PRO A 172 -2.98 8.10 20.97
C PRO A 172 -3.11 7.44 19.60
N VAL A 173 -3.57 6.20 19.58
CA VAL A 173 -3.66 5.37 18.38
C VAL A 173 -4.38 6.05 17.20
N TRP A 174 -5.47 6.78 17.46
CA TRP A 174 -6.21 7.51 16.41
C TRP A 174 -5.39 8.64 15.77
N ALA A 175 -4.46 9.24 16.51
CA ALA A 175 -3.53 10.23 15.96
C ALA A 175 -2.39 9.53 15.21
N ALA A 176 -1.69 8.58 15.83
CA ALA A 176 -0.56 7.87 15.24
C ALA A 176 -0.92 7.13 13.94
N PHE A 177 -2.04 6.39 13.92
CA PHE A 177 -2.45 5.59 12.77
C PHE A 177 -2.84 6.41 11.54
N SER A 178 -3.18 7.69 11.72
CA SER A 178 -3.43 8.59 10.59
C SER A 178 -2.18 8.79 9.72
N TYR A 179 -0.99 8.69 10.33
CA TYR A 179 0.30 8.90 9.68
C TYR A 179 1.04 7.62 9.31
N PHE A 180 0.76 6.51 9.99
CA PHE A 180 1.43 5.26 9.68
C PHE A 180 1.07 4.76 8.28
N GLU A 181 2.07 4.19 7.59
CA GLU A 181 1.87 3.58 6.30
C GLU A 181 1.02 2.31 6.40
N MET A 182 0.37 1.92 5.29
CA MET A 182 -0.42 0.69 5.25
C MET A 182 0.41 -0.55 5.57
N GLY A 183 1.69 -0.57 5.16
CA GLY A 183 2.63 -1.65 5.50
C GLY A 183 2.80 -1.85 7.01
N THR A 184 2.98 -0.76 7.76
CA THR A 184 3.05 -0.77 9.22
C THR A 184 1.74 -1.28 9.83
N MET A 185 0.59 -0.86 9.30
CA MET A 185 -0.73 -1.30 9.77
C MET A 185 -0.96 -2.80 9.56
N VAL A 186 -0.56 -3.33 8.39
CA VAL A 186 -0.61 -4.77 8.11
C VAL A 186 0.25 -5.55 9.10
N MET A 187 1.45 -5.06 9.41
CA MET A 187 2.33 -5.69 10.40
C MET A 187 1.75 -5.64 11.81
N ILE A 188 1.22 -4.49 12.24
CA ILE A 188 0.52 -4.36 13.53
C ILE A 188 -0.57 -5.44 13.63
N TYR A 189 -1.51 -5.45 12.68
CA TYR A 189 -2.62 -6.41 12.68
C TYR A 189 -2.13 -7.87 12.70
N SER A 190 -1.14 -8.18 11.88
CA SER A 190 -0.65 -9.54 11.74
C SER A 190 0.05 -10.09 12.99
N TYR A 191 0.63 -9.21 13.81
CA TYR A 191 1.23 -9.58 15.09
C TYR A 191 0.30 -9.46 16.30
N LEU A 192 -0.85 -8.77 16.18
CA LEU A 192 -1.83 -8.73 17.28
C LEU A 192 -2.20 -10.12 17.75
N ARG A 193 -2.44 -10.26 19.06
CA ARG A 193 -3.00 -11.49 19.65
C ARG A 193 -4.31 -11.87 18.97
N GLY A 194 -4.60 -13.15 18.94
CA GLY A 194 -5.76 -13.71 18.23
C GLY A 194 -7.10 -13.15 18.72
N ASP A 195 -7.24 -12.89 20.02
CA ASP A 195 -8.41 -12.27 20.62
C ASP A 195 -8.64 -10.85 20.12
N LEU A 196 -7.58 -10.05 20.02
CA LEU A 196 -7.64 -8.67 19.50
C LEU A 196 -7.90 -8.63 18.00
N ARG A 197 -7.30 -9.54 17.23
CA ARG A 197 -7.60 -9.68 15.79
C ARG A 197 -9.07 -10.01 15.56
N LYS A 198 -9.66 -10.86 16.41
CA LYS A 198 -11.09 -11.15 16.36
C LYS A 198 -11.93 -9.90 16.63
N GLU A 199 -11.59 -9.10 17.65
CA GLU A 199 -12.30 -7.85 17.94
C GLU A 199 -12.28 -6.88 16.74
N VAL A 200 -11.15 -6.77 16.03
CA VAL A 200 -11.07 -5.96 14.80
C VAL A 200 -12.02 -6.46 13.71
N LEU A 201 -12.14 -7.77 13.54
CA LEU A 201 -13.06 -8.38 12.58
C LEU A 201 -14.52 -8.16 12.99
N ASP A 202 -14.85 -8.39 14.27
CA ASP A 202 -16.19 -8.19 14.81
C ASP A 202 -16.62 -6.72 14.69
N TYR A 203 -15.71 -5.77 14.95
CA TYR A 203 -15.94 -4.35 14.75
C TYR A 203 -16.17 -3.98 13.27
N THR A 204 -15.42 -4.61 12.36
CA THR A 204 -15.49 -4.31 10.92
C THR A 204 -16.74 -4.89 10.27
N TYR A 205 -17.18 -6.08 10.68
CA TYR A 205 -18.22 -6.87 10.02
C TYR A 205 -19.47 -7.07 10.90
N SER A 206 -19.69 -6.22 11.90
CA SER A 206 -20.87 -6.25 12.77
C SER A 206 -21.16 -7.65 13.34
N GLN A 207 -20.40 -8.01 14.36
CA GLN A 207 -20.60 -9.18 15.22
C GLN A 207 -21.06 -10.47 14.51
N ASN A 208 -20.13 -11.37 14.25
CA ASN A 208 -20.35 -12.77 13.80
C ASN A 208 -20.96 -13.00 12.40
N ASN A 209 -21.21 -11.97 11.61
CA ASN A 209 -21.73 -12.11 10.24
C ASN A 209 -20.65 -12.41 9.17
N TYR A 210 -19.40 -12.61 9.57
CA TYR A 210 -18.35 -12.99 8.64
C TYR A 210 -18.04 -14.49 8.72
N LYS A 211 -17.79 -15.07 7.55
CA LYS A 211 -17.43 -16.48 7.46
C LYS A 211 -16.01 -16.71 7.98
N LYS A 212 -15.76 -17.93 8.48
CA LYS A 212 -14.42 -18.35 8.96
C LYS A 212 -13.30 -18.13 7.93
N GLU A 213 -13.63 -18.18 6.65
CA GLU A 213 -12.73 -17.90 5.54
C GLU A 213 -12.20 -16.46 5.54
N VAL A 214 -13.03 -15.48 5.93
CA VAL A 214 -12.60 -14.07 6.04
C VAL A 214 -11.46 -13.92 7.02
N THR A 215 -11.54 -14.59 8.17
CA THR A 215 -10.47 -14.57 9.17
C THR A 215 -9.16 -15.11 8.62
N LYS A 216 -9.22 -16.18 7.82
CA LYS A 216 -8.03 -16.80 7.23
C LYS A 216 -7.43 -15.96 6.08
N GLN A 217 -8.26 -15.25 5.35
CA GLN A 217 -7.86 -14.51 4.16
C GLN A 217 -7.52 -13.04 4.44
N MET A 218 -7.85 -12.54 5.64
CA MET A 218 -7.68 -11.12 5.95
C MET A 218 -6.24 -10.64 5.77
N ASP A 219 -5.25 -11.41 6.21
CA ASP A 219 -3.83 -11.07 6.01
C ASP A 219 -3.49 -10.97 4.52
N THR A 220 -3.99 -11.90 3.70
CA THR A 220 -3.77 -11.91 2.23
C THR A 220 -4.44 -10.71 1.57
N TRP A 221 -5.67 -10.36 1.98
CA TRP A 221 -6.36 -9.19 1.44
C TRP A 221 -5.68 -7.88 1.81
N LEU A 222 -5.19 -7.77 3.02
CA LEU A 222 -4.43 -6.59 3.46
C LEU A 222 -3.12 -6.44 2.70
N ASP A 223 -2.40 -7.54 2.46
CA ASP A 223 -1.21 -7.55 1.62
C ASP A 223 -1.53 -7.17 0.17
N ALA A 224 -2.66 -7.63 -0.38
CA ALA A 224 -3.11 -7.23 -1.71
C ALA A 224 -3.41 -5.73 -1.78
N VAL A 225 -4.12 -5.15 -0.81
CA VAL A 225 -4.40 -3.71 -0.74
C VAL A 225 -3.11 -2.90 -0.64
N ARG A 226 -2.15 -3.35 0.18
CA ARG A 226 -0.82 -2.73 0.28
C ARG A 226 -0.10 -2.74 -1.07
N ASN A 227 -0.09 -3.86 -1.77
CA ASN A 227 0.61 -4.03 -3.04
C ASN A 227 -0.06 -3.27 -4.20
N LEU A 228 -1.38 -3.13 -4.20
CA LEU A 228 -2.12 -2.34 -5.19
C LEU A 228 -1.90 -0.83 -5.04
N ARG A 229 -1.54 -0.39 -3.84
CA ARG A 229 -1.26 1.02 -3.57
C ARG A 229 0.14 1.45 -4.03
N ASN A 230 1.13 0.56 -3.96
CA ASN A 230 2.52 0.80 -4.37
C ASN A 230 2.71 0.63 -5.89
#